data_6c5ee720358e63e67fa34cd37715d1ca
#
_entry.id   6c5ee720358e63e67fa34cd37715d1ca
#
_cell.length_a   1.000
_cell.length_b   1.000
_cell.length_c   1.000
_cell.angle_alpha   90.00
_cell.angle_beta   90.00
_cell.angle_gamma   90.00
#
_symmetry.space_group_name_H-M   'P 1'
#
loop_
_entity.id
_entity.type
_entity.pdbx_description
1 polymer ?
#
loop_
_entity_poly.entity_id
_entity_poly.type
_entity_poly.pdbx_seq_one_letter_code
_entity_poly.pdbx_strand_id
1 'polypeptide(L)'
;VSAGDLSTLPDIFLMQDNSFQKYATNYPDVFTDLTDSGIDFSQFSSAKVAYSTLDGKNYGIPFDNGAVIECLRTDMLEEAGYTVDDFTDITWSDFMEKAKVVKEKTGQPILTSQAGSPDLVMEMLQSCGESLFNEDGSVNIKDNKALKPILEIYQQMVADGTLVEVTDWDQYIASINNGTTAGVINGCWIMASIVANDDQSGKWAITNMPKLDDVDGATNYSNNGGSSWAISSNCQKQDLAIDFMKSTFAGSTDLYDDI
;
A
#
# COMPACT_ATOMS: atom_id res chain seq x y z
N VAL A 1 1.89 -4.33 23.56
CA VAL A 1 3.15 -3.54 23.57
C VAL A 1 3.03 -2.35 24.51
N SER A 2 2.11 -1.42 24.27
CA SER A 2 1.97 -0.18 25.09
C SER A 2 1.67 -0.43 26.57
N ALA A 3 1.11 -1.57 26.94
CA ALA A 3 0.87 -1.96 28.33
C ALA A 3 2.10 -2.59 29.02
N GLY A 4 3.23 -2.74 28.31
CA GLY A 4 4.43 -3.40 28.82
C GLY A 4 4.32 -4.92 28.97
N ASP A 5 3.21 -5.53 28.52
CA ASP A 5 3.02 -6.98 28.56
C ASP A 5 3.30 -7.56 27.17
N LEU A 6 4.37 -8.33 27.07
CA LEU A 6 4.78 -9.03 25.84
C LEU A 6 4.36 -10.51 25.82
N SER A 7 3.68 -10.98 26.86
CA SER A 7 3.34 -12.41 26.98
C SER A 7 2.36 -12.90 25.92
N THR A 8 1.61 -11.98 25.33
CA THR A 8 0.64 -12.25 24.25
C THR A 8 1.18 -11.96 22.86
N LEU A 9 2.39 -11.41 22.77
CA LEU A 9 3.03 -11.13 21.48
C LEU A 9 3.59 -12.44 20.90
N PRO A 10 3.32 -12.77 19.63
CA PRO A 10 3.95 -13.91 18.97
C PRO A 10 5.47 -13.80 18.96
N ASP A 11 6.17 -14.93 18.92
CA ASP A 11 7.65 -14.97 18.82
C ASP A 11 8.13 -14.30 17.52
N ILE A 12 7.41 -14.51 16.40
CA ILE A 12 7.62 -13.86 15.11
C ILE A 12 6.31 -13.18 14.71
N PHE A 13 6.39 -11.94 14.28
CA PHE A 13 5.22 -11.18 13.86
C PHE A 13 5.54 -10.23 12.72
N LEU A 14 4.52 -9.95 11.89
CA LEU A 14 4.61 -9.03 10.79
C LEU A 14 4.31 -7.60 11.25
N MET A 15 5.14 -6.66 10.81
CA MET A 15 4.97 -5.24 11.06
C MET A 15 4.86 -4.48 9.74
N GLN A 16 3.85 -3.65 9.62
CA GLN A 16 3.77 -2.71 8.51
C GLN A 16 4.92 -1.69 8.59
N ASP A 17 5.57 -1.42 7.48
CA ASP A 17 6.74 -0.55 7.40
C ASP A 17 6.45 0.88 7.87
N ASN A 18 5.29 1.42 7.50
CA ASN A 18 4.83 2.75 7.92
C ASN A 18 4.69 2.91 9.44
N SER A 19 4.57 1.81 10.16
CA SER A 19 4.42 1.78 11.62
C SER A 19 5.69 1.35 12.34
N PHE A 20 6.64 0.74 11.63
CA PHE A 20 7.82 0.11 12.25
C PHE A 20 8.64 1.10 13.06
N GLN A 21 9.02 2.25 12.47
CA GLN A 21 9.80 3.30 13.13
C GLN A 21 9.13 3.80 14.41
N LYS A 22 7.81 4.00 14.37
CA LYS A 22 7.03 4.45 15.54
C LYS A 22 7.16 3.47 16.71
N TYR A 23 7.01 2.17 16.44
CA TYR A 23 7.06 1.17 17.49
C TYR A 23 8.50 0.89 17.94
N ALA A 24 9.46 0.81 17.03
CA ALA A 24 10.86 0.61 17.39
C ALA A 24 11.44 1.78 18.21
N THR A 25 11.04 3.03 17.90
CA THR A 25 11.46 4.21 18.64
C THR A 25 10.87 4.27 20.06
N ASN A 26 9.56 3.98 20.18
CA ASN A 26 8.88 4.13 21.46
C ASN A 26 8.99 2.90 22.38
N TYR A 27 9.26 1.74 21.80
CA TYR A 27 9.32 0.45 22.49
C TYR A 27 10.49 -0.42 21.99
N PRO A 28 11.76 0.08 22.06
CA PRO A 28 12.91 -0.62 21.47
C PRO A 28 13.12 -2.01 22.10
N ASP A 29 12.76 -2.18 23.37
CA ASP A 29 12.93 -3.42 24.12
C ASP A 29 11.98 -4.55 23.67
N VAL A 30 11.05 -4.26 22.77
CA VAL A 30 10.10 -5.27 22.23
C VAL A 30 10.72 -6.10 21.13
N PHE A 31 11.68 -5.54 20.42
CA PHE A 31 12.26 -6.13 19.21
C PHE A 31 13.62 -6.75 19.46
N THR A 32 13.88 -7.92 18.88
CA THR A 32 15.21 -8.49 18.84
C THR A 32 16.09 -7.72 17.85
N ASP A 33 17.29 -7.32 18.27
CA ASP A 33 18.30 -6.73 17.39
C ASP A 33 18.86 -7.81 16.46
N LEU A 34 18.66 -7.66 15.16
CA LEU A 34 19.06 -8.62 14.13
C LEU A 34 20.35 -8.23 13.40
N THR A 35 21.01 -7.15 13.82
CA THR A 35 22.19 -6.60 13.15
C THR A 35 23.30 -7.65 12.99
N ASP A 36 23.58 -8.39 14.05
CA ASP A 36 24.63 -9.43 14.09
C ASP A 36 24.06 -10.86 13.96
N SER A 37 22.82 -11.00 13.47
CA SER A 37 22.14 -12.29 13.33
C SER A 37 22.74 -13.20 12.23
N GLY A 38 23.59 -12.64 11.37
CA GLY A 38 24.12 -13.33 10.18
C GLY A 38 23.11 -13.41 9.02
N ILE A 39 22.04 -12.62 9.07
CA ILE A 39 21.16 -12.37 7.92
C ILE A 39 21.90 -11.41 6.97
N ASP A 40 21.91 -11.74 5.68
CA ASP A 40 22.48 -10.87 4.65
C ASP A 40 21.43 -9.83 4.22
N PHE A 41 21.45 -8.66 4.86
CA PHE A 41 20.55 -7.55 4.52
C PHE A 41 20.88 -6.88 3.18
N SER A 42 22.05 -7.16 2.58
CA SER A 42 22.43 -6.58 1.28
C SER A 42 21.64 -7.15 0.10
N GLN A 43 20.97 -8.29 0.29
CA GLN A 43 20.08 -8.87 -0.71
C GLN A 43 18.75 -8.11 -0.87
N PHE A 44 18.42 -7.24 0.07
CA PHE A 44 17.22 -6.42 0.03
C PHE A 44 17.52 -5.00 -0.42
N SER A 45 16.52 -4.32 -0.96
CA SER A 45 16.64 -2.90 -1.28
C SER A 45 16.98 -2.09 -0.01
N SER A 46 17.94 -1.19 -0.09
CA SER A 46 18.36 -0.34 1.03
C SER A 46 17.21 0.54 1.56
N ALA A 47 16.33 1.00 0.68
CA ALA A 47 15.14 1.75 1.06
C ALA A 47 14.18 0.90 1.90
N LYS A 48 14.03 -0.38 1.57
CA LYS A 48 13.19 -1.32 2.32
C LYS A 48 13.78 -1.65 3.68
N VAL A 49 15.08 -1.91 3.76
CA VAL A 49 15.80 -2.16 5.03
C VAL A 49 15.70 -0.95 5.97
N ALA A 50 15.71 0.27 5.42
CA ALA A 50 15.65 1.49 6.22
C ALA A 50 14.38 1.62 7.07
N TYR A 51 13.25 1.06 6.67
CA TYR A 51 12.02 1.09 7.45
C TYR A 51 12.14 0.40 8.81
N SER A 52 12.92 -0.67 8.89
CA SER A 52 13.14 -1.44 10.12
C SER A 52 14.51 -1.22 10.76
N THR A 53 15.26 -0.20 10.29
CA THR A 53 16.56 0.20 10.85
C THR A 53 16.40 1.44 11.72
N LEU A 54 16.87 1.37 12.97
CA LEU A 54 16.87 2.48 13.92
C LEU A 54 18.24 2.56 14.59
N ASP A 55 18.85 3.75 14.62
CA ASP A 55 20.16 3.99 15.22
C ASP A 55 21.26 3.00 14.78
N GLY A 56 21.22 2.61 13.50
CA GLY A 56 22.17 1.66 12.91
C GLY A 56 21.93 0.18 13.24
N LYS A 57 20.81 -0.14 13.88
CA LYS A 57 20.40 -1.51 14.22
C LYS A 57 19.22 -1.94 13.37
N ASN A 58 19.27 -3.19 12.90
CA ASN A 58 18.17 -3.81 12.16
C ASN A 58 17.26 -4.58 13.10
N TYR A 59 15.97 -4.25 13.09
CA TYR A 59 14.95 -4.91 13.91
C TYR A 59 13.93 -5.71 13.11
N GLY A 60 14.00 -5.65 11.77
CA GLY A 60 13.07 -6.34 10.90
C GLY A 60 13.74 -6.91 9.66
N ILE A 61 13.17 -8.00 9.16
CA ILE A 61 13.55 -8.65 7.93
C ILE A 61 12.53 -8.24 6.86
N PRO A 62 12.95 -7.57 5.78
CA PRO A 62 12.04 -7.19 4.69
C PRO A 62 11.24 -8.38 4.17
N PHE A 63 9.94 -8.16 3.91
CA PHE A 63 9.08 -9.19 3.37
C PHE A 63 8.51 -8.78 2.01
N ASP A 64 7.58 -7.83 1.96
CA ASP A 64 6.92 -7.41 0.74
C ASP A 64 7.03 -5.91 0.49
N ASN A 65 6.74 -5.50 -0.74
CA ASN A 65 6.50 -4.12 -1.12
C ASN A 65 5.06 -3.97 -1.61
N GLY A 66 4.46 -2.83 -1.33
CA GLY A 66 3.10 -2.52 -1.77
C GLY A 66 3.10 -1.68 -3.04
N ALA A 67 3.72 -2.12 -4.14
CA ALA A 67 3.65 -1.38 -5.40
C ALA A 67 2.20 -1.08 -5.75
N VAL A 68 1.88 0.20 -5.96
CA VAL A 68 0.50 0.61 -6.30
C VAL A 68 0.16 0.19 -7.71
N ILE A 69 -0.98 -0.45 -7.84
CA ILE A 69 -1.59 -0.84 -9.11
C ILE A 69 -2.99 -0.25 -9.20
N GLU A 70 -3.44 -0.01 -10.42
CA GLU A 70 -4.84 0.22 -10.73
C GLU A 70 -5.41 -1.05 -11.38
N CYS A 71 -6.46 -1.60 -10.76
CA CYS A 71 -7.21 -2.73 -11.30
C CYS A 71 -8.57 -2.25 -11.77
N LEU A 72 -8.95 -2.54 -13.00
CA LEU A 72 -10.20 -2.08 -13.62
C LEU A 72 -11.04 -3.25 -14.16
N ARG A 73 -12.35 -3.14 -13.99
CA ARG A 73 -13.33 -4.07 -14.53
C ARG A 73 -13.48 -3.87 -16.03
N THR A 74 -12.94 -4.80 -16.82
CA THR A 74 -12.94 -4.73 -18.29
C THR A 74 -14.34 -4.71 -18.88
N ASP A 75 -15.27 -5.48 -18.30
CA ASP A 75 -16.68 -5.49 -18.73
C ASP A 75 -17.39 -4.13 -18.48
N MET A 76 -17.10 -3.45 -17.38
CA MET A 76 -17.64 -2.13 -17.10
C MET A 76 -16.99 -1.05 -17.97
N LEU A 77 -15.69 -1.16 -18.25
CA LEU A 77 -15.01 -0.25 -19.17
C LEU A 77 -15.58 -0.40 -20.60
N GLU A 78 -15.80 -1.62 -21.08
CA GLU A 78 -16.40 -1.89 -22.40
C GLU A 78 -17.80 -1.28 -22.50
N GLU A 79 -18.63 -1.38 -21.45
CA GLU A 79 -19.95 -0.75 -21.40
C GLU A 79 -19.85 0.79 -21.49
N ALA A 80 -18.79 1.38 -20.94
CA ALA A 80 -18.50 2.80 -21.06
C ALA A 80 -17.82 3.21 -22.37
N GLY A 81 -17.44 2.23 -23.22
CA GLY A 81 -16.75 2.46 -24.48
C GLY A 81 -15.24 2.64 -24.35
N TYR A 82 -14.66 2.15 -23.27
CA TYR A 82 -13.23 2.19 -22.98
C TYR A 82 -12.59 0.80 -22.90
N THR A 83 -11.27 0.79 -22.94
CA THR A 83 -10.40 -0.33 -22.63
C THR A 83 -9.45 0.06 -21.51
N VAL A 84 -8.69 -0.88 -20.94
CA VAL A 84 -7.67 -0.58 -19.93
C VAL A 84 -6.57 0.35 -20.47
N ASP A 85 -6.26 0.28 -21.77
CA ASP A 85 -5.25 1.13 -22.41
C ASP A 85 -5.61 2.62 -22.33
N ASP A 86 -6.91 2.95 -22.30
CA ASP A 86 -7.39 4.31 -22.15
C ASP A 86 -7.11 4.89 -20.75
N PHE A 87 -6.76 4.03 -19.78
CA PHE A 87 -6.42 4.40 -18.41
C PHE A 87 -4.93 4.27 -18.11
N THR A 88 -4.13 3.81 -19.06
CA THR A 88 -2.68 3.63 -18.90
C THR A 88 -1.94 4.95 -19.12
N ASP A 89 -1.00 5.28 -18.24
CA ASP A 89 -0.13 6.47 -18.31
C ASP A 89 -0.87 7.82 -18.36
N ILE A 90 -2.08 7.89 -17.82
CA ILE A 90 -2.93 9.10 -17.84
C ILE A 90 -2.70 10.00 -16.63
N THR A 91 -3.31 11.18 -16.67
CA THR A 91 -3.36 12.13 -15.57
C THR A 91 -4.63 11.96 -14.74
N TRP A 92 -4.67 12.55 -13.53
CA TRP A 92 -5.88 12.55 -12.71
C TRP A 92 -7.02 13.33 -13.34
N SER A 93 -6.75 14.41 -14.12
CA SER A 93 -7.81 15.11 -14.85
C SER A 93 -8.46 14.24 -15.92
N ASP A 94 -7.65 13.52 -16.71
CA ASP A 94 -8.15 12.56 -17.69
C ASP A 94 -8.94 11.42 -17.04
N PHE A 95 -8.41 10.90 -15.91
CA PHE A 95 -9.08 9.87 -15.14
C PHE A 95 -10.47 10.31 -14.65
N MET A 96 -10.56 11.52 -14.04
CA MET A 96 -11.84 12.03 -13.54
C MET A 96 -12.88 12.21 -14.66
N GLU A 97 -12.47 12.64 -15.86
CA GLU A 97 -13.39 12.74 -16.99
C GLU A 97 -13.92 11.39 -17.42
N LYS A 98 -13.02 10.38 -17.56
CA LYS A 98 -13.41 9.01 -17.91
C LYS A 98 -14.26 8.36 -16.81
N ALA A 99 -13.93 8.61 -15.53
CA ALA A 99 -14.68 8.13 -14.38
C ALA A 99 -16.16 8.55 -14.40
N LYS A 100 -16.44 9.79 -14.85
CA LYS A 100 -17.82 10.28 -15.02
C LYS A 100 -18.57 9.50 -16.07
N VAL A 101 -17.91 9.18 -17.19
CA VAL A 101 -18.51 8.39 -18.27
C VAL A 101 -18.77 6.96 -17.81
N VAL A 102 -17.81 6.33 -17.12
CA VAL A 102 -17.99 4.97 -16.54
C VAL A 102 -19.20 4.96 -15.62
N LYS A 103 -19.29 5.92 -14.69
CA LYS A 103 -20.44 6.02 -13.79
C LYS A 103 -21.76 6.27 -14.52
N GLU A 104 -21.77 7.13 -15.53
CA GLU A 104 -22.98 7.41 -16.32
C GLU A 104 -23.51 6.16 -17.02
N LYS A 105 -22.62 5.34 -17.58
CA LYS A 105 -22.96 4.16 -18.37
C LYS A 105 -23.31 2.97 -17.50
N THR A 106 -22.50 2.69 -16.47
CA THR A 106 -22.63 1.49 -15.64
C THR A 106 -23.47 1.69 -14.38
N GLY A 107 -23.68 2.95 -13.97
CA GLY A 107 -24.27 3.28 -12.68
C GLY A 107 -23.35 3.06 -11.48
N GLN A 108 -22.12 2.57 -11.68
CA GLN A 108 -21.17 2.27 -10.62
C GLN A 108 -20.07 3.34 -10.52
N PRO A 109 -19.59 3.69 -9.30
CA PRO A 109 -18.40 4.51 -9.15
C PRO A 109 -17.19 3.79 -9.73
N ILE A 110 -16.19 4.56 -10.16
CA ILE A 110 -14.93 3.93 -10.60
C ILE A 110 -14.05 3.52 -9.41
N LEU A 111 -14.12 4.25 -8.30
CA LEU A 111 -13.36 3.95 -7.08
C LEU A 111 -14.25 3.90 -5.85
N THR A 112 -13.81 3.11 -4.90
CA THR A 112 -14.30 3.10 -3.52
C THR A 112 -13.12 3.38 -2.58
N SER A 113 -13.34 4.10 -1.50
CA SER A 113 -12.35 4.36 -0.45
C SER A 113 -12.94 4.12 0.92
N GLN A 114 -12.15 3.66 1.87
CA GLN A 114 -12.57 3.58 3.27
C GLN A 114 -12.54 4.99 3.88
N ALA A 115 -13.64 5.42 4.46
CA ALA A 115 -13.76 6.72 5.10
C ALA A 115 -12.72 6.89 6.23
N GLY A 116 -11.95 7.98 6.14
CA GLY A 116 -10.88 8.27 7.08
C GLY A 116 -9.55 7.53 6.83
N SER A 117 -9.47 6.65 5.82
CA SER A 117 -8.18 6.13 5.35
C SER A 117 -7.42 7.21 4.58
N PRO A 118 -6.12 7.40 4.85
CA PRO A 118 -5.28 8.31 4.08
C PRO A 118 -4.71 7.67 2.81
N ASP A 119 -4.96 6.39 2.53
CA ASP A 119 -4.22 5.57 1.57
C ASP A 119 -4.12 6.23 0.19
N LEU A 120 -5.24 6.53 -0.46
CA LEU A 120 -5.23 7.15 -1.78
C LEU A 120 -4.50 8.51 -1.80
N VAL A 121 -4.67 9.33 -0.76
CA VAL A 121 -3.97 10.62 -0.62
C VAL A 121 -2.45 10.40 -0.51
N MET A 122 -2.04 9.40 0.26
CA MET A 122 -0.62 9.08 0.44
C MET A 122 -0.01 8.46 -0.82
N GLU A 123 -0.75 7.63 -1.53
CA GLU A 123 -0.35 7.08 -2.82
C GLU A 123 -0.08 8.21 -3.84
N MET A 124 -0.98 9.18 -3.92
CA MET A 124 -0.84 10.35 -4.78
C MET A 124 0.35 11.24 -4.37
N LEU A 125 0.58 11.47 -3.06
CA LEU A 125 1.73 12.22 -2.55
C LEU A 125 3.05 11.54 -2.91
N GLN A 126 3.15 10.25 -2.65
CA GLN A 126 4.37 9.48 -2.93
C GLN A 126 4.67 9.42 -4.43
N SER A 127 3.63 9.37 -5.29
CA SER A 127 3.80 9.40 -6.75
C SER A 127 4.48 10.68 -7.26
N CYS A 128 4.49 11.74 -6.44
CA CYS A 128 5.16 13.00 -6.71
C CYS A 128 6.52 13.14 -5.98
N GLY A 129 6.93 12.11 -5.23
CA GLY A 129 8.10 12.20 -4.36
C GLY A 129 7.90 13.12 -3.15
N GLU A 130 6.66 13.45 -2.81
CA GLU A 130 6.29 14.36 -1.72
C GLU A 130 5.93 13.58 -0.45
N SER A 131 6.10 14.23 0.71
CA SER A 131 5.77 13.70 2.02
C SER A 131 5.13 14.78 2.90
N LEU A 132 4.34 14.37 3.89
CA LEU A 132 3.80 15.26 4.93
C LEU A 132 4.88 15.73 5.93
N PHE A 133 6.07 15.17 5.84
CA PHE A 133 7.23 15.54 6.67
C PHE A 133 8.45 15.77 5.77
N ASN A 134 9.27 16.75 6.15
CA ASN A 134 10.58 16.99 5.57
C ASN A 134 11.58 15.93 6.06
N GLU A 135 12.77 15.87 5.44
CA GLU A 135 13.85 14.95 5.83
C GLU A 135 14.31 15.14 7.28
N ASP A 136 14.19 16.36 7.82
CA ASP A 136 14.51 16.69 9.22
C ASP A 136 13.40 16.33 10.22
N GLY A 137 12.29 15.72 9.76
CA GLY A 137 11.13 15.35 10.55
C GLY A 137 10.15 16.50 10.84
N SER A 138 10.41 17.70 10.34
CA SER A 138 9.47 18.82 10.48
C SER A 138 8.24 18.62 9.57
N VAL A 139 7.09 19.20 9.96
CA VAL A 139 5.82 19.06 9.23
C VAL A 139 5.87 19.83 7.92
N ASN A 140 5.54 19.16 6.81
CA ASN A 140 5.45 19.70 5.43
C ASN A 140 4.00 19.63 4.91
N ILE A 141 3.09 20.35 5.56
CA ILE A 141 1.68 20.41 5.11
C ILE A 141 1.41 21.74 4.39
N LYS A 142 1.80 22.87 5.00
CA LYS A 142 1.44 24.20 4.52
C LYS A 142 2.09 24.54 3.19
N ASP A 143 3.33 24.15 3.01
CA ASP A 143 4.15 24.49 1.84
C ASP A 143 4.25 23.31 0.82
N ASN A 144 3.53 22.21 1.08
CA ASN A 144 3.45 21.06 0.20
C ASN A 144 2.62 21.40 -1.05
N LYS A 145 3.27 21.40 -2.21
CA LYS A 145 2.66 21.81 -3.48
C LYS A 145 1.67 20.78 -4.03
N ALA A 146 1.86 19.51 -3.71
CA ALA A 146 1.02 18.42 -4.21
C ALA A 146 -0.23 18.20 -3.36
N LEU A 147 -0.17 18.46 -2.04
CA LEU A 147 -1.24 18.10 -1.12
C LEU A 147 -2.58 18.78 -1.45
N LYS A 148 -2.56 20.08 -1.80
CA LYS A 148 -3.79 20.80 -2.11
C LYS A 148 -4.47 20.27 -3.39
N PRO A 149 -3.80 20.11 -4.54
CA PRO A 149 -4.39 19.47 -5.71
C PRO A 149 -4.95 18.08 -5.44
N ILE A 150 -4.24 17.26 -4.65
CA ILE A 150 -4.68 15.92 -4.27
C ILE A 150 -6.02 15.96 -3.52
N LEU A 151 -6.13 16.81 -2.51
CA LEU A 151 -7.37 16.95 -1.74
C LEU A 151 -8.53 17.51 -2.59
N GLU A 152 -8.24 18.40 -3.53
CA GLU A 152 -9.23 18.91 -4.47
C GLU A 152 -9.74 17.82 -5.43
N ILE A 153 -8.85 16.96 -5.96
CA ILE A 153 -9.20 15.77 -6.77
C ILE A 153 -10.09 14.83 -5.97
N TYR A 154 -9.65 14.44 -4.77
CA TYR A 154 -10.40 13.55 -3.90
C TYR A 154 -11.81 14.11 -3.62
N GLN A 155 -11.89 15.37 -3.20
CA GLN A 155 -13.15 16.05 -2.91
C GLN A 155 -14.07 16.10 -4.15
N GLN A 156 -13.51 16.39 -5.33
CA GLN A 156 -14.28 16.46 -6.55
C GLN A 156 -14.83 15.09 -6.96
N MET A 157 -14.05 14.04 -6.85
CA MET A 157 -14.49 12.67 -7.16
C MET A 157 -15.60 12.21 -6.22
N VAL A 158 -15.53 12.56 -4.92
CA VAL A 158 -16.61 12.30 -3.96
C VAL A 158 -17.86 13.10 -4.33
N ALA A 159 -17.72 14.39 -4.66
CA ALA A 159 -18.85 15.25 -5.06
C ALA A 159 -19.55 14.76 -6.34
N ASP A 160 -18.78 14.29 -7.32
CA ASP A 160 -19.29 13.69 -8.57
C ASP A 160 -19.84 12.27 -8.35
N GLY A 161 -19.52 11.65 -7.21
CA GLY A 161 -19.86 10.27 -6.85
C GLY A 161 -19.15 9.24 -7.72
N THR A 162 -18.02 9.60 -8.31
CA THR A 162 -17.13 8.69 -9.03
C THR A 162 -16.20 7.95 -8.07
N LEU A 163 -16.01 8.49 -6.86
CA LEU A 163 -15.45 7.83 -5.69
C LEU A 163 -16.51 7.79 -4.59
N VAL A 164 -16.75 6.60 -4.02
CA VAL A 164 -17.69 6.40 -2.91
C VAL A 164 -16.95 5.98 -1.66
N GLU A 165 -17.17 6.71 -0.56
CA GLU A 165 -16.63 6.34 0.73
C GLU A 165 -17.51 5.28 1.41
N VAL A 166 -16.85 4.23 1.94
CA VAL A 166 -17.46 3.16 2.76
C VAL A 166 -16.92 3.21 4.18
N THR A 167 -17.62 2.61 5.13
CA THR A 167 -17.37 2.80 6.56
C THR A 167 -16.10 2.08 7.03
N ASP A 168 -15.82 0.88 6.49
CA ASP A 168 -14.77 0.00 6.98
C ASP A 168 -14.16 -0.86 5.88
N TRP A 169 -13.15 -1.62 6.25
CA TRP A 169 -12.43 -2.51 5.34
C TRP A 169 -13.32 -3.60 4.74
N ASP A 170 -14.23 -4.18 5.52
CA ASP A 170 -15.10 -5.26 5.04
C ASP A 170 -16.04 -4.75 3.94
N GLN A 171 -16.58 -3.53 4.08
CA GLN A 171 -17.38 -2.88 3.04
C GLN A 171 -16.54 -2.51 1.81
N TYR A 172 -15.28 -2.11 2.01
CA TYR A 172 -14.36 -1.83 0.90
C TYR A 172 -14.13 -3.10 0.06
N ILE A 173 -13.79 -4.22 0.68
CA ILE A 173 -13.62 -5.50 0.00
C ILE A 173 -14.96 -5.98 -0.62
N ALA A 174 -16.07 -5.79 0.09
CA ALA A 174 -17.39 -6.13 -0.43
C ALA A 174 -17.74 -5.33 -1.70
N SER A 175 -17.31 -4.06 -1.81
CA SER A 175 -17.56 -3.26 -3.02
C SER A 175 -16.89 -3.86 -4.26
N ILE A 176 -15.69 -4.40 -4.11
CA ILE A 176 -14.92 -5.08 -5.15
C ILE A 176 -15.64 -6.39 -5.54
N ASN A 177 -15.90 -7.24 -4.55
CA ASN A 177 -16.41 -8.59 -4.76
C ASN A 177 -17.88 -8.61 -5.23
N ASN A 178 -18.68 -7.62 -4.84
CA ASN A 178 -20.07 -7.49 -5.30
C ASN A 178 -20.20 -6.72 -6.62
N GLY A 179 -19.10 -6.21 -7.18
CA GLY A 179 -19.10 -5.46 -8.44
C GLY A 179 -19.82 -4.11 -8.33
N THR A 180 -19.77 -3.48 -7.16
CA THR A 180 -20.34 -2.13 -6.92
C THR A 180 -19.30 -1.02 -7.08
N THR A 181 -18.12 -1.35 -7.59
CA THR A 181 -17.08 -0.43 -8.06
C THR A 181 -16.50 -0.96 -9.36
N ALA A 182 -16.11 -0.07 -10.27
CA ALA A 182 -15.51 -0.43 -11.54
C ALA A 182 -13.98 -0.57 -11.47
N GLY A 183 -13.36 -0.12 -10.39
CA GLY A 183 -11.90 -0.17 -10.24
C GLY A 183 -11.44 -0.07 -8.79
N VAL A 184 -10.15 -0.27 -8.63
CA VAL A 184 -9.40 -0.21 -7.37
C VAL A 184 -8.02 0.36 -7.65
N ILE A 185 -7.60 1.36 -6.89
CA ILE A 185 -6.20 1.79 -6.80
C ILE A 185 -5.73 1.43 -5.40
N ASN A 186 -4.70 0.58 -5.31
CA ASN A 186 -4.15 0.14 -4.02
C ASN A 186 -2.81 -0.59 -4.23
N GLY A 187 -2.14 -0.96 -3.14
CA GLY A 187 -0.98 -1.84 -3.21
C GLY A 187 -1.30 -3.19 -3.87
N CYS A 188 -0.33 -3.79 -4.56
CA CYS A 188 -0.52 -5.03 -5.34
C CYS A 188 -1.06 -6.21 -4.51
N TRP A 189 -0.92 -6.18 -3.19
CA TRP A 189 -1.49 -7.15 -2.27
C TRP A 189 -3.04 -7.23 -2.32
N ILE A 190 -3.71 -6.19 -2.86
CA ILE A 190 -5.18 -6.20 -3.03
C ILE A 190 -5.65 -7.26 -4.03
N MET A 191 -4.75 -7.76 -4.88
CA MET A 191 -5.08 -8.79 -5.88
C MET A 191 -5.68 -10.04 -5.24
N ALA A 192 -5.20 -10.46 -4.06
CA ALA A 192 -5.76 -11.60 -3.34
C ALA A 192 -7.27 -11.42 -3.04
N SER A 193 -7.69 -10.19 -2.73
CA SER A 193 -9.10 -9.87 -2.50
C SER A 193 -9.90 -9.77 -3.80
N ILE A 194 -9.28 -9.30 -4.89
CA ILE A 194 -9.92 -9.19 -6.21
C ILE A 194 -10.24 -10.57 -6.77
N VAL A 195 -9.29 -11.52 -6.71
CA VAL A 195 -9.48 -12.86 -7.24
C VAL A 195 -10.32 -13.78 -6.35
N ALA A 196 -10.72 -13.32 -5.17
CA ALA A 196 -11.53 -14.12 -4.24
C ALA A 196 -12.95 -14.41 -4.76
N ASN A 197 -13.46 -13.66 -5.74
CA ASN A 197 -14.75 -13.89 -6.35
C ASN A 197 -14.61 -14.51 -7.75
N ASP A 198 -14.85 -15.81 -7.85
CA ASP A 198 -14.76 -16.58 -9.10
C ASP A 198 -15.70 -16.05 -10.21
N ASP A 199 -16.83 -15.43 -9.88
CA ASP A 199 -17.80 -14.87 -10.85
C ASP A 199 -17.20 -13.68 -11.62
N GLN A 200 -16.13 -13.10 -11.13
CA GLN A 200 -15.39 -12.00 -11.76
C GLN A 200 -14.09 -12.46 -12.45
N SER A 201 -13.85 -13.76 -12.52
CA SER A 201 -12.65 -14.30 -13.17
C SER A 201 -12.56 -13.85 -14.63
N GLY A 202 -11.39 -13.33 -15.03
CA GLY A 202 -11.13 -12.81 -16.38
C GLY A 202 -11.75 -11.44 -16.68
N LYS A 203 -12.37 -10.79 -15.70
CA LYS A 203 -13.01 -9.46 -15.86
C LYS A 203 -12.20 -8.29 -15.27
N TRP A 204 -10.97 -8.55 -14.86
CA TRP A 204 -10.10 -7.51 -14.31
C TRP A 204 -8.84 -7.38 -15.18
N ALA A 205 -8.41 -6.14 -15.37
CA ALA A 205 -7.11 -5.82 -15.98
C ALA A 205 -6.35 -4.86 -15.07
N ILE A 206 -5.03 -4.91 -15.15
CA ILE A 206 -4.13 -4.11 -14.30
C ILE A 206 -3.44 -3.06 -15.17
N THR A 207 -3.35 -1.87 -14.66
CA THR A 207 -2.54 -0.77 -15.19
C THR A 207 -1.89 0.03 -14.06
N ASN A 208 -1.20 1.10 -14.37
CA ASN A 208 -0.63 2.02 -13.39
C ASN A 208 -1.64 3.09 -12.98
N MET A 209 -1.45 3.66 -11.78
CA MET A 209 -2.30 4.73 -11.28
C MET A 209 -2.13 6.03 -12.09
N PRO A 210 -3.13 6.93 -12.11
CA PRO A 210 -2.99 8.25 -12.73
C PRO A 210 -1.95 9.11 -12.00
N LYS A 211 -1.23 9.97 -12.74
CA LYS A 211 -0.31 10.95 -12.16
C LYS A 211 -0.96 12.31 -11.99
N LEU A 212 -0.47 13.13 -11.07
CA LEU A 212 -0.88 14.53 -10.97
C LEU A 212 -0.49 15.29 -12.23
N ASP A 213 -1.39 16.18 -12.64
CA ASP A 213 -1.14 17.12 -13.74
C ASP A 213 0.00 18.07 -13.33
N ASP A 214 0.06 19.24 -13.52
CA ASP A 214 1.03 20.30 -13.29
C ASP A 214 1.93 20.23 -12.03
N VAL A 215 2.35 19.02 -11.61
CA VAL A 215 3.29 18.79 -10.51
C VAL A 215 4.57 18.19 -11.06
N ASP A 216 5.68 18.93 -10.93
CA ASP A 216 6.99 18.48 -11.37
C ASP A 216 7.40 17.18 -10.66
N GLY A 217 7.87 16.21 -11.43
CA GLY A 217 8.30 14.92 -10.87
C GLY A 217 7.18 13.92 -10.62
N ALA A 218 5.91 14.27 -10.87
CA ALA A 218 4.80 13.34 -10.73
C ALA A 218 4.94 12.14 -11.69
N THR A 219 4.70 10.95 -11.18
CA THR A 219 4.79 9.69 -11.91
C THR A 219 3.49 8.91 -11.79
N ASN A 220 3.32 7.88 -12.63
CA ASN A 220 2.21 6.93 -12.55
C ASN A 220 2.51 5.76 -11.58
N TYR A 221 3.47 5.91 -10.68
CA TYR A 221 3.93 4.87 -9.78
C TYR A 221 3.96 5.36 -8.34
N SER A 222 3.60 4.47 -7.42
CA SER A 222 3.61 4.74 -5.98
C SER A 222 3.77 3.45 -5.18
N ASN A 223 3.74 3.58 -3.86
CA ASN A 223 3.75 2.47 -2.93
C ASN A 223 2.64 2.64 -1.88
N ASN A 224 1.91 1.58 -1.59
CA ASN A 224 1.00 1.51 -0.47
C ASN A 224 1.21 0.21 0.31
N GLY A 225 1.73 0.34 1.52
CA GLY A 225 2.05 -0.79 2.38
C GLY A 225 3.51 -1.23 2.25
N GLY A 226 3.70 -2.51 2.38
CA GLY A 226 4.96 -3.15 2.65
C GLY A 226 5.10 -3.49 4.12
N SER A 227 5.74 -4.61 4.39
CA SER A 227 5.92 -5.14 5.73
C SER A 227 7.27 -5.80 5.93
N SER A 228 7.63 -5.96 7.18
CA SER A 228 8.87 -6.63 7.60
C SER A 228 8.57 -7.56 8.77
N TRP A 229 9.22 -8.71 8.80
CA TRP A 229 9.14 -9.65 9.90
C TRP A 229 9.99 -9.20 11.08
N ALA A 230 9.43 -9.21 12.26
CA ALA A 230 10.13 -8.93 13.50
C ALA A 230 10.12 -10.15 14.43
N ILE A 231 11.16 -10.28 15.26
CA ILE A 231 11.25 -11.27 16.30
C ILE A 231 11.08 -10.57 17.65
N SER A 232 10.17 -11.08 18.47
CA SER A 232 9.96 -10.56 19.82
C SER A 232 11.20 -10.78 20.69
N SER A 233 11.58 -9.76 21.46
CA SER A 233 12.64 -9.90 22.47
C SER A 233 12.28 -10.92 23.56
N ASN A 234 10.97 -11.19 23.75
CA ASN A 234 10.45 -12.20 24.68
C ASN A 234 10.53 -13.63 24.12
N CYS A 235 10.93 -13.81 22.86
CA CYS A 235 11.09 -15.13 22.26
C CYS A 235 12.15 -15.93 23.01
N GLN A 236 11.75 -17.08 23.56
CA GLN A 236 12.64 -17.95 24.34
C GLN A 236 13.56 -18.79 23.45
N LYS A 237 13.34 -18.77 22.13
CA LYS A 237 14.08 -19.55 21.13
C LYS A 237 14.56 -18.65 19.99
N GLN A 238 15.20 -17.54 20.34
CA GLN A 238 15.62 -16.53 19.34
C GLN A 238 16.50 -17.11 18.23
N ASP A 239 17.49 -17.96 18.59
CA ASP A 239 18.36 -18.60 17.60
C ASP A 239 17.55 -19.43 16.58
N LEU A 240 16.55 -20.19 17.06
CA LEU A 240 15.68 -20.99 16.18
C LEU A 240 14.81 -20.10 15.30
N ALA A 241 14.28 -19.00 15.84
CA ALA A 241 13.50 -18.03 15.07
C ALA A 241 14.36 -17.37 13.98
N ILE A 242 15.59 -16.99 14.29
CA ILE A 242 16.55 -16.44 13.34
C ILE A 242 16.92 -17.48 12.25
N ASP A 243 17.18 -18.72 12.62
CA ASP A 243 17.51 -19.79 11.67
C ASP A 243 16.31 -20.11 10.75
N PHE A 244 15.09 -20.07 11.29
CA PHE A 244 13.88 -20.20 10.50
C PHE A 244 13.78 -19.07 9.47
N MET A 245 13.98 -17.82 9.89
CA MET A 245 13.91 -16.68 8.98
C MET A 245 14.99 -16.73 7.90
N LYS A 246 16.22 -17.17 8.23
CA LYS A 246 17.30 -17.36 7.26
C LYS A 246 17.00 -18.44 6.22
N SER A 247 16.30 -19.49 6.61
CA SER A 247 15.94 -20.59 5.71
C SER A 247 14.67 -20.34 4.92
N THR A 248 13.95 -19.25 5.23
CA THR A 248 12.70 -18.84 4.56
C THR A 248 12.84 -17.46 3.96
N PHE A 249 12.26 -16.46 4.59
CA PHE A 249 12.10 -15.07 4.06
C PHE A 249 13.42 -14.31 3.83
N ALA A 250 14.51 -14.71 4.47
CA ALA A 250 15.80 -14.06 4.29
C ALA A 250 16.82 -14.90 3.49
N GLY A 251 16.40 -15.99 2.85
CA GLY A 251 17.36 -16.85 2.14
C GLY A 251 16.77 -17.77 1.07
N SER A 252 15.45 -17.93 1.01
CA SER A 252 14.83 -18.85 0.04
C SER A 252 14.20 -18.09 -1.12
N THR A 253 14.84 -18.15 -2.29
CA THR A 253 14.24 -17.66 -3.54
C THR A 253 13.05 -18.53 -3.95
N ASP A 254 13.15 -19.85 -3.75
CA ASP A 254 12.06 -20.78 -4.08
C ASP A 254 10.77 -20.46 -3.32
N LEU A 255 10.88 -20.03 -2.05
CA LEU A 255 9.72 -19.60 -1.27
C LEU A 255 9.03 -18.38 -1.93
N TYR A 256 9.82 -17.41 -2.38
CA TYR A 256 9.27 -16.20 -3.01
C TYR A 256 8.69 -16.46 -4.40
N ASP A 257 9.14 -17.50 -5.08
CA ASP A 257 8.56 -17.93 -6.36
C ASP A 257 7.21 -18.65 -6.17
N ASP A 258 6.97 -19.21 -4.97
CA ASP A 258 5.76 -19.98 -4.64
C ASP A 258 4.64 -19.12 -4.00
N ILE A 259 4.96 -17.93 -3.47
CA ILE A 259 4.00 -17.04 -2.79
C ILE A 259 3.70 -15.77 -3.59
#